data_47679cfc995adae1246275c575df4b5b
#
_entry.id   47679cfc995adae1246275c575df4b5b
#
_cell.length_a   1.000
_cell.length_b   1.000
_cell.length_c   1.000
_cell.angle_alpha   90.00
_cell.angle_beta   90.00
_cell.angle_gamma   90.00
#
_symmetry.space_group_name_H-M   'P 1'
#
loop_
_entity.id
_entity.type
_entity.pdbx_description
1 polymer ?
#
loop_
_entity_poly.entity_id
_entity_poly.type
_entity_poly.pdbx_seq_one_letter_code
_entity_poly.pdbx_strand_id
1 'polypeptide(L)'
;MDSNNNLFDAFEGISIDEWRAKAERDLRGKPLADLRWRLGSDIELEPFYHPDDMQTLLPPIDRRAHTSAWEIGELIDVQEVGPANAELLEGLANGVEAPLLILRRALSDAELRELLQEVQLPLISIHFTQAFPDRDPAAFLRQIHQLWGETAQSVSGSVDFDPILDWSDPPYDQLVGAIRFTETDMPHFRPLQINGLRFHSGPENTAQELALIIAKGNEYLAQLQARGIAPAIANRSLQFSIGISTSYFVEIAKLRA
;
A
#
# COMPACT_ATOMS: atom_id res chain seq x y z
N MET A 1 35.35 -26.98 11.12
CA MET A 1 34.44 -28.05 10.66
C MET A 1 33.59 -27.46 9.57
N ASP A 2 34.12 -27.54 8.34
CA ASP A 2 33.45 -27.08 7.16
C ASP A 2 32.54 -28.19 6.65
N SER A 3 31.26 -28.08 6.92
CA SER A 3 30.26 -28.93 6.26
C SER A 3 29.34 -28.04 5.45
N ASN A 4 29.92 -27.49 4.37
CA ASN A 4 29.13 -26.94 3.28
C ASN A 4 28.68 -28.15 2.40
N ASN A 5 27.97 -29.09 3.00
CA ASN A 5 27.33 -30.17 2.27
C ASN A 5 26.05 -29.55 1.68
N ASN A 6 26.16 -29.04 0.45
CA ASN A 6 24.99 -28.63 -0.29
C ASN A 6 24.11 -29.87 -0.50
N LEU A 7 22.85 -29.79 -0.08
CA LEU A 7 21.90 -30.91 -0.08
C LEU A 7 21.72 -31.52 -1.49
N PHE A 8 22.08 -30.76 -2.52
CA PHE A 8 21.90 -31.10 -3.93
C PHE A 8 23.20 -31.48 -4.68
N ASP A 9 24.34 -31.56 -4.00
CA ASP A 9 25.65 -31.92 -4.62
C ASP A 9 25.65 -33.31 -5.30
N ALA A 10 24.70 -34.17 -4.94
CA ALA A 10 24.55 -35.49 -5.56
C ALA A 10 23.79 -35.44 -6.91
N PHE A 11 23.25 -34.29 -7.30
CA PHE A 11 22.51 -34.12 -8.55
C PHE A 11 23.36 -33.29 -9.52
N GLU A 12 23.63 -33.86 -10.69
CA GLU A 12 24.28 -33.10 -11.77
C GLU A 12 23.38 -31.99 -12.29
N GLY A 13 23.94 -30.80 -12.52
CA GLY A 13 23.22 -29.69 -13.13
C GLY A 13 22.80 -30.05 -14.56
N ILE A 14 21.55 -29.78 -14.88
CA ILE A 14 20.98 -30.02 -16.23
C ILE A 14 20.97 -28.68 -16.96
N SER A 15 21.45 -28.68 -18.23
CA SER A 15 21.41 -27.48 -19.07
C SER A 15 19.96 -27.17 -19.53
N ILE A 16 19.71 -25.91 -19.90
CA ILE A 16 18.40 -25.51 -20.46
C ILE A 16 18.02 -26.30 -21.71
N ASP A 17 18.99 -26.63 -22.55
CA ASP A 17 18.76 -27.39 -23.80
C ASP A 17 18.41 -28.85 -23.51
N GLU A 18 19.06 -29.48 -22.53
CA GLU A 18 18.70 -30.83 -22.09
C GLU A 18 17.31 -30.89 -21.48
N TRP A 19 16.97 -29.89 -20.67
CA TRP A 19 15.62 -29.75 -20.10
C TRP A 19 14.56 -29.60 -21.22
N ARG A 20 14.79 -28.67 -22.18
CA ARG A 20 13.88 -28.47 -23.32
C ARG A 20 13.70 -29.75 -24.15
N ALA A 21 14.79 -30.43 -24.49
CA ALA A 21 14.75 -31.68 -25.24
C ALA A 21 13.98 -32.78 -24.48
N LYS A 22 14.05 -32.80 -23.16
CA LYS A 22 13.29 -33.76 -22.35
C LYS A 22 11.81 -33.38 -22.33
N ALA A 23 11.47 -32.09 -22.09
CA ALA A 23 10.12 -31.60 -22.07
C ALA A 23 9.39 -31.86 -23.41
N GLU A 24 10.02 -31.58 -24.55
CA GLU A 24 9.47 -31.84 -25.90
C GLU A 24 9.19 -33.33 -26.15
N ARG A 25 10.07 -34.22 -25.69
CA ARG A 25 9.84 -35.67 -25.76
C ARG A 25 8.64 -36.09 -24.93
N ASP A 26 8.50 -35.54 -23.72
CA ASP A 26 7.41 -35.90 -22.81
C ASP A 26 6.07 -35.33 -23.29
N LEU A 27 6.06 -34.21 -24.00
CA LEU A 27 4.90 -33.60 -24.63
C LEU A 27 4.40 -34.39 -25.89
N ARG A 28 5.12 -35.42 -26.30
CA ARG A 28 4.72 -36.31 -27.40
C ARG A 28 4.40 -35.54 -28.70
N GLY A 29 5.23 -34.58 -29.07
CA GLY A 29 5.11 -33.79 -30.28
C GLY A 29 4.24 -32.53 -30.16
N LYS A 30 3.72 -32.21 -28.99
CA LYS A 30 3.11 -30.88 -28.73
C LYS A 30 4.24 -29.87 -28.53
N PRO A 31 4.13 -28.67 -29.12
CA PRO A 31 5.12 -27.62 -28.92
C PRO A 31 5.17 -27.18 -27.44
N LEU A 32 6.35 -26.90 -26.94
CA LEU A 32 6.52 -26.33 -25.58
C LEU A 32 5.80 -24.98 -25.45
N ALA A 33 5.69 -24.22 -26.53
CA ALA A 33 4.97 -22.97 -26.61
C ALA A 33 3.46 -23.08 -26.24
N ASP A 34 2.85 -24.25 -26.38
CA ASP A 34 1.45 -24.49 -25.99
C ASP A 34 1.27 -24.48 -24.47
N LEU A 35 2.35 -24.56 -23.71
CA LEU A 35 2.33 -24.47 -22.23
C LEU A 35 2.51 -23.05 -21.72
N ARG A 36 2.78 -22.10 -22.62
CA ARG A 36 2.80 -20.68 -22.23
C ARG A 36 1.43 -20.23 -21.80
N TRP A 37 1.39 -19.36 -20.84
CA TRP A 37 0.14 -18.77 -20.37
C TRP A 37 0.25 -17.25 -20.33
N ARG A 38 -0.87 -16.58 -20.53
CA ARG A 38 -0.94 -15.12 -20.55
C ARG A 38 -1.44 -14.58 -19.22
N LEU A 39 -0.73 -13.57 -18.75
CA LEU A 39 -1.16 -12.74 -17.66
C LEU A 39 -1.58 -11.38 -18.25
N GLY A 40 -2.89 -11.09 -18.21
CA GLY A 40 -3.43 -9.93 -18.89
C GLY A 40 -3.30 -10.01 -20.43
N SER A 41 -3.23 -8.84 -21.07
CA SER A 41 -3.12 -8.76 -22.55
C SER A 41 -1.68 -8.87 -23.03
N ASP A 42 -0.69 -8.50 -22.22
CA ASP A 42 0.64 -8.11 -22.71
C ASP A 42 1.79 -8.92 -22.11
N ILE A 43 1.54 -9.73 -21.08
CA ILE A 43 2.57 -10.53 -20.42
C ILE A 43 2.37 -12.01 -20.76
N GLU A 44 3.33 -12.59 -21.46
CA GLU A 44 3.39 -14.02 -21.73
C GLU A 44 4.44 -14.67 -20.83
N LEU A 45 4.05 -15.73 -20.13
CA LEU A 45 4.91 -16.44 -19.19
C LEU A 45 5.28 -17.80 -19.76
N GLU A 46 6.58 -18.11 -19.67
CA GLU A 46 7.10 -19.44 -20.00
C GLU A 46 6.68 -20.45 -18.92
N PRO A 47 6.52 -21.74 -19.29
CA PRO A 47 6.19 -22.78 -18.30
C PRO A 47 7.30 -23.03 -17.29
N PHE A 48 8.52 -22.64 -17.59
CA PHE A 48 9.70 -22.80 -16.76
C PHE A 48 10.78 -21.77 -17.13
N TYR A 49 11.49 -21.28 -16.12
CA TYR A 49 12.64 -20.39 -16.28
C TYR A 49 13.88 -21.04 -15.70
N HIS A 50 14.95 -21.13 -16.50
CA HIS A 50 16.27 -21.61 -16.08
C HIS A 50 17.11 -20.44 -15.54
N PRO A 51 18.11 -20.67 -14.67
CA PRO A 51 19.03 -19.61 -14.24
C PRO A 51 19.68 -18.83 -15.39
N ASP A 52 19.94 -19.48 -16.54
CA ASP A 52 20.51 -18.83 -17.72
C ASP A 52 19.55 -17.81 -18.37
N ASP A 53 18.24 -17.99 -18.21
CA ASP A 53 17.22 -17.02 -18.67
C ASP A 53 17.19 -15.77 -17.78
N MET A 54 17.83 -15.81 -16.60
CA MET A 54 17.73 -14.83 -15.54
C MET A 54 18.93 -13.85 -15.49
N GLN A 55 19.76 -13.80 -16.54
CA GLN A 55 20.96 -12.95 -16.61
C GLN A 55 20.66 -11.44 -16.53
N THR A 56 19.42 -11.04 -16.76
CA THR A 56 18.96 -9.63 -16.71
C THR A 56 18.11 -9.33 -15.49
N LEU A 57 18.13 -10.14 -14.45
CA LEU A 57 17.39 -9.89 -13.24
C LEU A 57 17.79 -8.55 -12.61
N LEU A 58 16.79 -7.79 -12.20
CA LEU A 58 16.98 -6.67 -11.32
C LEU A 58 17.74 -7.12 -10.06
N PRO A 59 18.71 -6.34 -9.57
CA PRO A 59 19.42 -6.69 -8.36
C PRO A 59 18.42 -6.91 -7.21
N PRO A 60 18.72 -7.85 -6.30
CA PRO A 60 17.87 -8.07 -5.14
C PRO A 60 17.71 -6.74 -4.37
N ILE A 61 16.50 -6.49 -3.88
CA ILE A 61 16.25 -5.35 -3.01
C ILE A 61 17.16 -5.51 -1.78
N ASP A 62 17.98 -4.50 -1.50
CA ASP A 62 18.84 -4.51 -0.32
C ASP A 62 17.96 -4.39 0.94
N ARG A 63 17.68 -5.53 1.55
CA ARG A 63 16.88 -5.60 2.78
C ARG A 63 17.55 -4.94 3.99
N ARG A 64 18.85 -4.62 3.91
CA ARG A 64 19.58 -3.97 5.01
C ARG A 64 19.27 -2.47 5.11
N ALA A 65 18.81 -1.87 4.02
CA ALA A 65 18.45 -0.45 3.97
C ALA A 65 17.01 -0.17 4.45
N HIS A 66 16.19 -1.20 4.60
CA HIS A 66 14.79 -1.06 5.00
C HIS A 66 14.52 -1.89 6.25
N THR A 67 13.94 -1.27 7.25
CA THR A 67 13.34 -1.99 8.38
C THR A 67 12.24 -2.87 7.80
N SER A 68 12.30 -4.16 8.06
CA SER A 68 11.26 -5.11 7.65
C SER A 68 10.01 -5.05 8.54
N ALA A 69 9.86 -3.98 9.30
CA ALA A 69 8.70 -3.76 10.14
C ALA A 69 7.51 -3.37 9.24
N TRP A 70 6.57 -4.28 9.10
CA TRP A 70 5.25 -4.05 8.56
C TRP A 70 4.25 -4.13 9.70
N GLU A 71 3.23 -3.28 9.66
CA GLU A 71 2.20 -3.20 10.68
C GLU A 71 0.98 -4.00 10.25
N ILE A 72 0.34 -4.70 11.18
CA ILE A 72 -0.91 -5.42 10.91
C ILE A 72 -2.05 -4.41 10.95
N GLY A 73 -2.73 -4.26 9.81
CA GLY A 73 -3.91 -3.41 9.67
C GLY A 73 -5.21 -4.18 9.88
N GLU A 74 -6.19 -3.51 10.45
CA GLU A 74 -7.57 -3.96 10.52
C GLU A 74 -8.50 -2.84 10.08
N LEU A 75 -9.56 -3.19 9.37
CA LEU A 75 -10.54 -2.27 8.83
C LEU A 75 -11.77 -2.29 9.73
N ILE A 76 -12.08 -1.16 10.38
CA ILE A 76 -13.18 -1.01 11.32
C ILE A 76 -14.21 -0.05 10.74
N ASP A 77 -15.42 -0.53 10.48
CA ASP A 77 -16.53 0.27 9.95
C ASP A 77 -17.30 0.95 11.10
N VAL A 78 -17.08 2.24 11.27
CA VAL A 78 -17.68 3.03 12.34
C VAL A 78 -19.13 3.39 12.01
N GLN A 79 -20.04 2.45 12.25
CA GLN A 79 -21.49 2.66 12.17
C GLN A 79 -21.99 3.32 13.48
N GLU A 80 -21.60 2.72 14.61
CA GLU A 80 -21.88 3.20 15.98
C GLU A 80 -20.56 3.29 16.73
N VAL A 81 -20.38 4.35 17.51
CA VAL A 81 -19.10 4.71 18.14
C VAL A 81 -18.67 3.70 19.21
N GLY A 82 -19.57 3.33 20.12
CA GLY A 82 -19.25 2.41 21.21
C GLY A 82 -18.85 1.01 20.74
N PRO A 83 -19.64 0.34 19.87
CA PRO A 83 -19.23 -0.93 19.25
C PRO A 83 -17.91 -0.84 18.48
N ALA A 84 -17.68 0.24 17.72
CA ALA A 84 -16.44 0.43 16.96
C ALA A 84 -15.23 0.62 17.91
N ASN A 85 -15.37 1.30 19.03
CA ASN A 85 -14.32 1.37 20.03
C ASN A 85 -14.00 0.00 20.62
N ALA A 86 -15.04 -0.81 20.94
CA ALA A 86 -14.83 -2.15 21.46
C ALA A 86 -14.10 -3.06 20.47
N GLU A 87 -14.46 -3.01 19.17
CA GLU A 87 -13.79 -3.72 18.09
C GLU A 87 -12.33 -3.27 17.94
N LEU A 88 -12.08 -1.95 17.99
CA LEU A 88 -10.74 -1.38 17.93
C LEU A 88 -9.87 -1.88 19.09
N LEU A 89 -10.36 -1.85 20.32
CA LEU A 89 -9.61 -2.31 21.50
C LEU A 89 -9.35 -3.82 21.46
N GLU A 90 -10.32 -4.62 20.96
CA GLU A 90 -10.14 -6.05 20.74
C GLU A 90 -9.06 -6.33 19.69
N GLY A 91 -9.09 -5.63 18.53
CA GLY A 91 -8.07 -5.73 17.50
C GLY A 91 -6.67 -5.41 18.03
N LEU A 92 -6.53 -4.29 18.73
CA LEU A 92 -5.26 -3.86 19.35
C LEU A 92 -4.74 -4.89 20.38
N ALA A 93 -5.63 -5.46 21.20
CA ALA A 93 -5.26 -6.52 22.14
C ALA A 93 -4.79 -7.81 21.45
N ASN A 94 -5.21 -8.03 20.20
CA ASN A 94 -4.83 -9.19 19.37
C ASN A 94 -3.71 -8.91 18.36
N GLY A 95 -3.03 -7.77 18.45
CA GLY A 95 -1.81 -7.47 17.69
C GLY A 95 -2.03 -6.63 16.44
N VAL A 96 -3.18 -5.98 16.28
CA VAL A 96 -3.36 -4.92 15.28
C VAL A 96 -2.52 -3.70 15.69
N GLU A 97 -1.79 -3.15 14.73
CA GLU A 97 -0.90 -1.99 14.95
C GLU A 97 -1.30 -0.78 14.10
N ALA A 98 -2.04 -1.03 13.01
CA ALA A 98 -2.43 0.00 12.03
C ALA A 98 -3.95 -0.07 11.71
N PRO A 99 -4.84 0.23 12.67
CA PRO A 99 -6.28 0.23 12.40
C PRO A 99 -6.68 1.32 11.42
N LEU A 100 -7.58 0.99 10.47
CA LEU A 100 -8.22 1.91 9.55
C LEU A 100 -9.69 2.08 9.93
N LEU A 101 -10.04 3.26 10.42
CA LEU A 101 -11.39 3.62 10.83
C LEU A 101 -12.17 4.24 9.64
N ILE A 102 -13.23 3.57 9.20
CA ILE A 102 -14.11 4.07 8.15
C ILE A 102 -15.26 4.85 8.79
N LEU A 103 -15.20 6.16 8.71
CA LEU A 103 -16.24 7.04 9.23
C LEU A 103 -17.38 7.16 8.22
N ARG A 104 -18.59 6.83 8.62
CA ARG A 104 -19.79 6.89 7.77
C ARG A 104 -20.53 8.23 7.86
N ARG A 105 -20.14 9.08 8.79
CA ARG A 105 -20.62 10.45 8.97
C ARG A 105 -19.56 11.29 9.69
N ALA A 106 -19.75 12.58 9.73
CA ALA A 106 -18.97 13.44 10.61
C ALA A 106 -19.25 13.08 12.08
N LEU A 107 -18.20 12.99 12.89
CA LEU A 107 -18.28 12.76 14.32
C LEU A 107 -18.00 14.06 15.08
N SER A 108 -18.73 14.27 16.15
CA SER A 108 -18.44 15.34 17.11
C SER A 108 -17.19 15.03 17.93
N ASP A 109 -16.64 16.02 18.62
CA ASP A 109 -15.49 15.84 19.50
C ASP A 109 -15.76 14.83 20.63
N ALA A 110 -16.99 14.79 21.13
CA ALA A 110 -17.37 13.83 22.16
C ALA A 110 -17.37 12.39 21.60
N GLU A 111 -17.92 12.20 20.42
CA GLU A 111 -17.93 10.90 19.74
C GLU A 111 -16.52 10.43 19.34
N LEU A 112 -15.65 11.34 18.91
CA LEU A 112 -14.25 11.00 18.61
C LEU A 112 -13.48 10.61 19.89
N ARG A 113 -13.75 11.27 21.02
CA ARG A 113 -13.17 10.87 22.32
C ARG A 113 -13.66 9.50 22.76
N GLU A 114 -14.93 9.21 22.57
CA GLU A 114 -15.52 7.90 22.86
C GLU A 114 -14.92 6.81 21.95
N LEU A 115 -14.83 7.07 20.64
CA LEU A 115 -14.24 6.15 19.66
C LEU A 115 -12.80 5.77 19.97
N LEU A 116 -12.02 6.72 20.49
CA LEU A 116 -10.60 6.55 20.80
C LEU A 116 -10.34 6.36 22.30
N GLN A 117 -11.38 6.12 23.09
CA GLN A 117 -11.23 5.89 24.53
C GLN A 117 -10.32 4.68 24.78
N GLU A 118 -9.38 4.82 25.71
CA GLU A 118 -8.37 3.80 26.09
C GLU A 118 -7.35 3.45 25.00
N VAL A 119 -7.39 4.07 23.81
CA VAL A 119 -6.41 3.85 22.76
C VAL A 119 -5.10 4.58 23.05
N GLN A 120 -3.99 3.86 23.01
CA GLN A 120 -2.62 4.41 23.21
C GLN A 120 -2.08 4.93 21.85
N LEU A 121 -2.56 6.07 21.37
CA LEU A 121 -2.27 6.62 20.06
C LEU A 121 -0.79 6.68 19.68
N PRO A 122 0.17 7.02 20.56
CA PRO A 122 1.60 7.05 20.20
C PRO A 122 2.21 5.67 19.92
N LEU A 123 1.51 4.58 20.24
CA LEU A 123 2.00 3.21 20.07
C LEU A 123 1.51 2.54 18.78
N ILE A 124 0.65 3.21 18.01
CA ILE A 124 0.01 2.66 16.81
C ILE A 124 0.08 3.65 15.65
N SER A 125 -0.18 3.15 14.44
CA SER A 125 -0.45 3.99 13.26
C SER A 125 -1.95 4.02 12.99
N ILE A 126 -2.62 5.14 13.27
CA ILE A 126 -4.09 5.22 13.12
C ILE A 126 -4.48 5.87 11.80
N HIS A 127 -5.36 5.24 11.06
CA HIS A 127 -5.80 5.69 9.73
C HIS A 127 -7.29 5.99 9.71
N PHE A 128 -7.69 7.02 8.95
CA PHE A 128 -9.09 7.40 8.81
C PHE A 128 -9.49 7.54 7.35
N THR A 129 -10.65 6.97 7.00
CA THR A 129 -11.35 7.21 5.76
C THR A 129 -12.70 7.85 6.05
N GLN A 130 -12.97 9.02 5.46
CA GLN A 130 -14.27 9.68 5.53
C GLN A 130 -15.16 9.21 4.36
N ALA A 131 -15.97 8.19 4.59
CA ALA A 131 -16.80 7.55 3.58
C ALA A 131 -18.23 8.11 3.54
N PHE A 132 -18.37 9.46 3.47
CA PHE A 132 -19.64 10.15 3.41
C PHE A 132 -19.56 11.37 2.48
N PRO A 133 -20.72 11.87 1.96
CA PRO A 133 -20.77 13.11 1.18
C PRO A 133 -20.30 14.32 2.00
N ASP A 134 -19.86 15.37 1.29
CA ASP A 134 -19.48 16.67 1.87
C ASP A 134 -18.39 16.58 2.96
N ARG A 135 -17.56 15.55 2.88
CA ARG A 135 -16.42 15.38 3.78
C ARG A 135 -15.39 16.50 3.60
N ASP A 136 -14.78 16.91 4.70
CA ASP A 136 -13.68 17.87 4.73
C ASP A 136 -12.48 17.29 5.50
N PRO A 137 -11.55 16.60 4.81
CA PRO A 137 -10.38 16.01 5.44
C PRO A 137 -9.47 17.03 6.12
N ALA A 138 -9.40 18.26 5.61
CA ALA A 138 -8.60 19.32 6.22
C ALA A 138 -9.22 19.85 7.51
N ALA A 139 -10.55 19.95 7.59
CA ALA A 139 -11.24 20.28 8.85
C ALA A 139 -11.11 19.14 9.86
N PHE A 140 -11.23 17.89 9.40
CA PHE A 140 -11.06 16.70 10.26
C PHE A 140 -9.65 16.63 10.88
N LEU A 141 -8.60 16.89 10.09
CA LEU A 141 -7.23 16.96 10.62
C LEU A 141 -7.09 17.99 11.75
N ARG A 142 -7.68 19.17 11.60
CA ARG A 142 -7.69 20.19 12.66
C ARG A 142 -8.46 19.74 13.88
N GLN A 143 -9.59 19.05 13.67
CA GLN A 143 -10.42 18.50 14.75
C GLN A 143 -9.65 17.46 15.59
N ILE A 144 -9.02 16.47 14.96
CA ILE A 144 -8.25 15.44 15.68
C ILE A 144 -7.01 16.03 16.34
N HIS A 145 -6.34 17.00 15.71
CA HIS A 145 -5.22 17.72 16.33
C HIS A 145 -5.64 18.43 17.62
N GLN A 146 -6.75 19.18 17.59
CA GLN A 146 -7.28 19.85 18.79
C GLN A 146 -7.65 18.86 19.89
N LEU A 147 -8.17 17.69 19.50
CA LEU A 147 -8.54 16.64 20.43
C LEU A 147 -7.31 16.00 21.12
N TRP A 148 -6.25 15.78 20.33
CA TRP A 148 -5.03 15.11 20.80
C TRP A 148 -4.04 16.06 21.48
N GLY A 149 -4.12 17.36 21.24
CA GLY A 149 -3.23 18.37 21.82
C GLY A 149 -1.76 18.04 21.53
N GLU A 150 -0.92 18.08 22.57
CA GLU A 150 0.52 17.80 22.43
C GLU A 150 0.83 16.38 21.94
N THR A 151 -0.05 15.41 22.19
CA THR A 151 0.12 14.04 21.71
C THR A 151 0.15 13.96 20.18
N ALA A 152 -0.51 14.89 19.48
CA ALA A 152 -0.56 14.92 18.01
C ALA A 152 0.82 14.92 17.35
N GLN A 153 1.85 15.46 18.03
CA GLN A 153 3.23 15.46 17.54
C GLN A 153 3.86 14.05 17.43
N SER A 154 3.35 13.09 18.19
CA SER A 154 3.88 11.72 18.25
C SER A 154 2.98 10.69 17.60
N VAL A 155 1.76 11.06 17.19
CA VAL A 155 0.81 10.13 16.54
C VAL A 155 1.17 9.93 15.10
N SER A 156 1.33 8.66 14.70
CA SER A 156 1.49 8.23 13.31
C SER A 156 0.15 7.85 12.69
N GLY A 157 0.01 8.07 11.38
CA GLY A 157 -1.19 7.66 10.68
C GLY A 157 -1.51 8.47 9.43
N SER A 158 -2.77 8.48 9.05
CA SER A 158 -3.20 9.20 7.85
C SER A 158 -4.69 9.51 7.81
N VAL A 159 -5.05 10.43 6.93
CA VAL A 159 -6.43 10.61 6.47
C VAL A 159 -6.49 10.36 4.95
N ASP A 160 -7.58 9.75 4.50
CA ASP A 160 -7.81 9.50 3.08
C ASP A 160 -8.29 10.79 2.40
N PHE A 161 -7.35 11.60 1.93
CA PHE A 161 -7.63 12.78 1.12
C PHE A 161 -7.05 12.55 -0.28
N ASP A 162 -7.94 12.21 -1.22
CA ASP A 162 -7.62 11.89 -2.62
C ASP A 162 -8.39 12.80 -3.58
N PRO A 163 -8.00 14.08 -3.72
CA PRO A 163 -8.74 15.08 -4.49
C PRO A 163 -9.04 14.70 -5.93
N ILE A 164 -8.11 14.06 -6.64
CA ILE A 164 -8.28 13.77 -8.08
C ILE A 164 -9.44 12.80 -8.34
N LEU A 165 -9.69 11.84 -7.45
CA LEU A 165 -10.75 10.85 -7.66
C LEU A 165 -12.09 11.24 -7.00
N ASP A 166 -12.06 12.08 -5.99
CA ASP A 166 -13.20 12.31 -5.13
C ASP A 166 -13.94 13.63 -5.43
N TRP A 167 -13.30 14.55 -6.15
CA TRP A 167 -13.89 15.83 -6.52
C TRP A 167 -13.80 16.08 -8.01
N SER A 168 -14.87 16.66 -8.59
CA SER A 168 -14.88 17.12 -9.98
C SER A 168 -13.97 18.34 -10.21
N ASP A 169 -13.81 19.17 -9.16
CA ASP A 169 -12.84 20.25 -9.08
C ASP A 169 -11.96 19.99 -7.85
N PRO A 170 -10.76 19.42 -8.03
CA PRO A 170 -9.92 19.01 -6.93
C PRO A 170 -9.48 20.18 -6.04
N PRO A 171 -9.77 20.15 -4.73
CA PRO A 171 -9.47 21.25 -3.81
C PRO A 171 -7.98 21.28 -3.42
N TYR A 172 -7.11 21.57 -4.37
CA TYR A 172 -5.65 21.58 -4.15
C TYR A 172 -5.20 22.57 -3.09
N ASP A 173 -5.87 23.70 -2.93
CA ASP A 173 -5.52 24.68 -1.91
C ASP A 173 -5.81 24.16 -0.51
N GLN A 174 -6.87 23.39 -0.33
CA GLN A 174 -7.15 22.69 0.94
C GLN A 174 -6.10 21.61 1.21
N LEU A 175 -5.69 20.85 0.18
CA LEU A 175 -4.62 19.86 0.30
C LEU A 175 -3.29 20.52 0.68
N VAL A 176 -2.90 21.62 0.04
CA VAL A 176 -1.71 22.41 0.40
C VAL A 176 -1.78 22.88 1.86
N GLY A 177 -2.93 23.37 2.29
CA GLY A 177 -3.18 23.76 3.68
C GLY A 177 -3.03 22.59 4.65
N ALA A 178 -3.58 21.43 4.30
CA ALA A 178 -3.46 20.21 5.09
C ALA A 178 -2.00 19.73 5.21
N ILE A 179 -1.24 19.74 4.10
CA ILE A 179 0.18 19.35 4.08
C ILE A 179 1.02 20.28 4.96
N ARG A 180 0.85 21.61 4.84
CA ARG A 180 1.59 22.57 5.68
C ARG A 180 1.25 22.43 7.14
N PHE A 181 -0.01 22.18 7.44
CA PHE A 181 -0.48 21.94 8.79
C PHE A 181 0.15 20.68 9.38
N THR A 182 0.07 19.55 8.69
CA THR A 182 0.64 18.29 9.19
C THR A 182 2.15 18.35 9.30
N GLU A 183 2.85 19.04 8.38
CA GLU A 183 4.31 19.21 8.47
C GLU A 183 4.76 19.87 9.79
N THR A 184 3.96 20.79 10.32
CA THR A 184 4.28 21.54 11.53
C THR A 184 3.71 20.89 12.79
N ASP A 185 2.44 20.52 12.74
CA ASP A 185 1.66 20.18 13.94
C ASP A 185 1.43 18.66 14.11
N MET A 186 1.60 17.88 13.04
CA MET A 186 1.41 16.42 13.03
C MET A 186 2.44 15.74 12.10
N PRO A 187 3.74 15.80 12.39
CA PRO A 187 4.82 15.47 11.42
C PRO A 187 4.87 14.00 11.00
N HIS A 188 4.21 13.12 11.75
CA HIS A 188 4.10 11.69 11.44
C HIS A 188 2.75 11.29 10.80
N PHE A 189 1.91 12.29 10.48
CA PHE A 189 0.59 12.07 9.92
C PHE A 189 0.53 12.46 8.44
N ARG A 190 0.03 11.57 7.58
CA ARG A 190 0.00 11.75 6.11
C ARG A 190 -1.38 12.17 5.65
N PRO A 191 -1.52 13.40 5.12
CA PRO A 191 -2.83 13.91 4.68
C PRO A 191 -3.23 13.48 3.26
N LEU A 192 -2.29 13.04 2.39
CA LEU A 192 -2.55 12.74 1.00
C LEU A 192 -2.53 11.24 0.75
N GLN A 193 -3.62 10.72 0.21
CA GLN A 193 -3.72 9.34 -0.22
C GLN A 193 -3.77 9.21 -1.73
N ILE A 194 -2.99 8.29 -2.28
CA ILE A 194 -3.13 7.80 -3.64
C ILE A 194 -3.85 6.46 -3.58
N ASN A 195 -5.17 6.50 -3.71
CA ASN A 195 -6.00 5.31 -3.61
C ASN A 195 -5.93 4.49 -4.90
N GLY A 196 -5.11 3.44 -4.89
CA GLY A 196 -4.96 2.48 -5.97
C GLY A 196 -6.02 1.39 -5.96
N LEU A 197 -6.71 1.17 -4.84
CA LEU A 197 -7.79 0.17 -4.76
C LEU A 197 -8.89 0.44 -5.79
N ARG A 198 -9.09 1.70 -6.19
CA ARG A 198 -10.06 2.10 -7.21
C ARG A 198 -9.71 1.60 -8.62
N PHE A 199 -8.46 1.22 -8.85
CA PHE A 199 -7.95 0.68 -10.12
C PHE A 199 -7.73 -0.82 -10.07
N HIS A 200 -7.82 -1.42 -8.88
CA HIS A 200 -7.60 -2.84 -8.68
C HIS A 200 -8.79 -3.65 -9.21
N SER A 201 -8.54 -4.54 -10.18
CA SER A 201 -9.57 -5.40 -10.79
C SER A 201 -9.12 -6.83 -11.01
N GLY A 202 -8.02 -7.24 -10.36
CA GLY A 202 -7.47 -8.58 -10.45
C GLY A 202 -6.04 -8.63 -11.01
N PRO A 203 -5.41 -9.81 -11.01
CA PRO A 203 -3.99 -9.95 -11.36
C PRO A 203 -3.68 -9.60 -12.82
N GLU A 204 -4.63 -9.76 -13.74
CA GLU A 204 -4.48 -9.46 -15.15
C GLU A 204 -4.32 -7.97 -15.46
N ASN A 205 -4.73 -7.09 -14.55
CA ASN A 205 -4.67 -5.63 -14.73
C ASN A 205 -3.61 -4.95 -13.84
N THR A 206 -2.72 -5.72 -13.24
CA THR A 206 -1.69 -5.24 -12.31
C THR A 206 -0.81 -4.14 -12.89
N ALA A 207 -0.37 -4.27 -14.15
CA ALA A 207 0.45 -3.26 -14.81
C ALA A 207 -0.33 -1.93 -15.01
N GLN A 208 -1.62 -2.00 -15.34
CA GLN A 208 -2.48 -0.83 -15.48
C GLN A 208 -2.75 -0.17 -14.13
N GLU A 209 -2.99 -0.96 -13.07
CA GLU A 209 -3.12 -0.45 -11.70
C GLU A 209 -1.90 0.37 -11.30
N LEU A 210 -0.68 -0.20 -11.47
CA LEU A 210 0.56 0.50 -11.16
C LEU A 210 0.76 1.76 -12.01
N ALA A 211 0.49 1.68 -13.32
CA ALA A 211 0.62 2.84 -14.21
C ALA A 211 -0.29 4.00 -13.79
N LEU A 212 -1.53 3.72 -13.41
CA LEU A 212 -2.50 4.72 -12.97
C LEU A 212 -2.13 5.30 -11.60
N ILE A 213 -1.65 4.48 -10.67
CA ILE A 213 -1.18 4.92 -9.35
C ILE A 213 0.03 5.85 -9.50
N ILE A 214 1.02 5.47 -10.31
CA ILE A 214 2.23 6.27 -10.55
C ILE A 214 1.88 7.57 -11.27
N ALA A 215 1.03 7.52 -12.32
CA ALA A 215 0.59 8.71 -13.04
C ALA A 215 -0.12 9.70 -12.11
N LYS A 216 -1.01 9.20 -11.24
CA LYS A 216 -1.72 10.00 -10.25
C LYS A 216 -0.78 10.61 -9.21
N GLY A 217 0.19 9.83 -8.72
CA GLY A 217 1.22 10.32 -7.81
C GLY A 217 2.06 11.43 -8.45
N ASN A 218 2.45 11.27 -9.71
CA ASN A 218 3.18 12.28 -10.45
C ASN A 218 2.36 13.58 -10.64
N GLU A 219 1.07 13.46 -10.92
CA GLU A 219 0.16 14.62 -11.03
C GLU A 219 0.07 15.37 -9.69
N TYR A 220 -0.07 14.67 -8.55
CA TYR A 220 -0.02 15.32 -7.24
C TYR A 220 1.29 16.05 -7.00
N LEU A 221 2.41 15.43 -7.30
CA LEU A 221 3.71 16.07 -7.12
C LEU A 221 3.84 17.35 -7.97
N ALA A 222 3.39 17.30 -9.23
CA ALA A 222 3.39 18.45 -10.12
C ALA A 222 2.48 19.59 -9.61
N GLN A 223 1.25 19.26 -9.21
CA GLN A 223 0.30 20.24 -8.69
C GLN A 223 0.75 20.86 -7.36
N LEU A 224 1.34 20.10 -6.47
CA LEU A 224 1.87 20.56 -5.20
C LEU A 224 3.11 21.45 -5.41
N GLN A 225 4.02 21.06 -6.31
CA GLN A 225 5.19 21.85 -6.66
C GLN A 225 4.79 23.21 -7.26
N ALA A 226 3.80 23.22 -8.17
CA ALA A 226 3.28 24.45 -8.74
C ALA A 226 2.67 25.40 -7.70
N ARG A 227 2.26 24.88 -6.54
CA ARG A 227 1.70 25.63 -5.39
C ARG A 227 2.71 25.87 -4.26
N GLY A 228 4.00 25.65 -4.53
CA GLY A 228 5.09 25.99 -3.62
C GLY A 228 5.35 24.96 -2.50
N ILE A 229 4.89 23.72 -2.66
CA ILE A 229 5.28 22.60 -1.79
C ILE A 229 6.54 21.94 -2.39
N ALA A 230 7.61 21.87 -1.61
CA ALA A 230 8.83 21.21 -2.04
C ALA A 230 8.58 19.71 -2.28
N PRO A 231 9.19 19.10 -3.33
CA PRO A 231 8.98 17.68 -3.64
C PRO A 231 9.27 16.74 -2.46
N ALA A 232 10.27 17.04 -1.64
CA ALA A 232 10.58 16.25 -0.45
C ALA A 232 9.46 16.28 0.62
N ILE A 233 8.76 17.41 0.76
CA ILE A 233 7.61 17.56 1.66
C ILE A 233 6.42 16.79 1.08
N ALA A 234 6.12 17.00 -0.20
CA ALA A 234 5.04 16.31 -0.89
C ALA A 234 5.21 14.79 -0.78
N ASN A 235 6.42 14.27 -1.01
CA ASN A 235 6.71 12.84 -0.90
C ASN A 235 6.51 12.27 0.52
N ARG A 236 6.82 13.03 1.56
CA ARG A 236 6.56 12.60 2.94
C ARG A 236 5.07 12.63 3.32
N SER A 237 4.29 13.47 2.66
CA SER A 237 2.88 13.69 2.96
C SER A 237 1.95 12.68 2.31
N LEU A 238 2.44 11.87 1.36
CA LEU A 238 1.64 10.92 0.60
C LEU A 238 1.79 9.49 1.11
N GLN A 239 0.76 8.71 0.90
CA GLN A 239 0.74 7.26 1.04
C GLN A 239 -0.01 6.61 -0.11
N PHE A 240 0.23 5.32 -0.32
CA PHE A 240 -0.44 4.53 -1.35
C PHE A 240 -1.33 3.46 -0.71
N SER A 241 -2.53 3.26 -1.27
CA SER A 241 -3.30 2.04 -1.08
C SER A 241 -3.21 1.20 -2.34
N ILE A 242 -2.84 -0.06 -2.21
CA ILE A 242 -2.69 -0.99 -3.33
C ILE A 242 -3.51 -2.24 -3.02
N GLY A 243 -4.28 -2.72 -4.01
CA GLY A 243 -5.01 -3.97 -3.88
C GLY A 243 -4.07 -5.18 -3.89
N ILE A 244 -4.45 -6.24 -3.21
CA ILE A 244 -3.75 -7.52 -3.23
C ILE A 244 -4.72 -8.60 -3.70
N SER A 245 -4.35 -9.30 -4.78
CA SER A 245 -5.10 -10.42 -5.34
C SER A 245 -4.59 -11.76 -4.80
N THR A 246 -5.24 -12.85 -5.21
CA THR A 246 -4.83 -14.21 -4.83
C THR A 246 -3.63 -14.74 -5.61
N SER A 247 -3.14 -14.01 -6.61
CA SER A 247 -2.00 -14.43 -7.44
C SER A 247 -0.68 -14.06 -6.78
N TYR A 248 -0.19 -14.91 -5.88
CA TYR A 248 0.97 -14.67 -5.02
C TYR A 248 2.21 -14.11 -5.73
N PHE A 249 2.62 -14.73 -6.85
CA PHE A 249 3.82 -14.29 -7.57
C PHE A 249 3.63 -12.97 -8.32
N VAL A 250 2.42 -12.70 -8.82
CA VAL A 250 2.08 -11.42 -9.45
C VAL A 250 2.12 -10.30 -8.43
N GLU A 251 1.58 -10.52 -7.23
CA GLU A 251 1.59 -9.53 -6.17
C GLU A 251 3.00 -9.22 -5.65
N ILE A 252 3.87 -10.24 -5.52
CA ILE A 252 5.29 -10.01 -5.21
C ILE A 252 5.96 -9.17 -6.30
N ALA A 253 5.71 -9.48 -7.57
CA ALA A 253 6.27 -8.71 -8.69
C ALA A 253 5.75 -7.27 -8.67
N LYS A 254 4.45 -7.06 -8.44
CA LYS A 254 3.82 -5.73 -8.30
C LYS A 254 4.48 -4.87 -7.22
N LEU A 255 4.73 -5.45 -6.04
CA LEU A 255 5.37 -4.74 -4.93
C LEU A 255 6.88 -4.49 -5.14
N ARG A 256 7.49 -5.12 -6.14
CA ARG A 256 8.91 -4.94 -6.50
C ARG A 256 9.12 -4.00 -7.67
N ALA A 257 8.09 -3.71 -8.43
CA ALA A 257 8.13 -2.82 -9.58
C ALA A 257 8.10 -1.35 -9.16
#